data_ebe756d829e26ec462ff4c2982a36b99
#
_entry.id   ebe756d829e26ec462ff4c2982a36b99
#
_cell.length_a   1.000
_cell.length_b   1.000
_cell.length_c   1.000
_cell.angle_alpha   90.00
_cell.angle_beta   90.00
_cell.angle_gamma   90.00
#
_symmetry.space_group_name_H-M   'P 1'
#
loop_
_entity.id
_entity.type
_entity.pdbx_description
1 polymer ?
#
loop_
_entity_poly.entity_id
_entity_poly.type
_entity_poly.pdbx_seq_one_letter_code
_entity_poly.pdbx_strand_id
1 'polypeptide(L)'
;MNNLQYRDFIIVGILLKDISLHSENGIIKDNWIYIQEPYVKIARIGIINNWSPYMVKDKNCIYVGVEYMCFENDELWSMKEDDFIKFTIDEMKKLKLIKDEDVISSNIIKMKKAYPSYTGVYNEFHKIREYTDKIENLFLAGRNGMHRYNNMDHSMICGIEAANCILSDNKDKTVIWEVNTEEEYHEVKSEK
;
A
#
# COMPACT_ATOMS: atom_id res chain seq x y z
N MET A 1 5.56 6.66 -22.20
CA MET A 1 5.68 6.27 -20.77
C MET A 1 5.14 7.31 -19.79
N ASN A 2 5.21 8.61 -20.08
CA ASN A 2 4.81 9.66 -19.12
C ASN A 2 3.32 9.74 -18.77
N ASN A 3 2.47 8.95 -19.42
CA ASN A 3 1.01 9.01 -19.24
C ASN A 3 0.42 7.82 -18.45
N LEU A 4 1.26 6.88 -18.01
CA LEU A 4 0.82 5.83 -17.07
C LEU A 4 0.57 6.48 -15.71
N GLN A 5 -0.62 6.23 -15.18
CA GLN A 5 -1.07 6.84 -13.94
C GLN A 5 -0.76 5.95 -12.75
N TYR A 6 -0.52 6.59 -11.62
CA TYR A 6 -0.32 5.95 -10.32
C TYR A 6 -1.11 6.70 -9.27
N ARG A 7 -1.45 6.01 -8.21
CA ARG A 7 -1.92 6.62 -6.97
C ARG A 7 -0.77 6.67 -5.99
N ASP A 8 -0.61 7.81 -5.35
CA ASP A 8 0.35 8.02 -4.28
C ASP A 8 -0.25 7.58 -2.93
N PHE A 9 0.58 7.48 -1.93
CA PHE A 9 0.21 6.90 -0.66
C PHE A 9 0.93 7.60 0.48
N ILE A 10 0.18 7.89 1.55
CA ILE A 10 0.74 8.40 2.79
C ILE A 10 0.36 7.42 3.89
N ILE A 11 1.33 7.05 4.71
CA ILE A 11 1.09 6.28 5.92
C ILE A 11 1.63 7.05 7.12
N VAL A 12 0.80 7.20 8.16
CA VAL A 12 1.22 7.70 9.46
C VAL A 12 1.28 6.54 10.43
N GLY A 13 2.48 6.22 10.89
CA GLY A 13 2.68 5.27 11.96
C GLY A 13 2.46 5.94 13.30
N ILE A 14 1.63 5.38 14.16
CA ILE A 14 1.37 5.89 15.50
C ILE A 14 1.61 4.78 16.52
N LEU A 15 2.52 5.01 17.45
CA LEU A 15 2.72 4.16 18.60
C LEU A 15 1.82 4.63 19.74
N LEU A 16 0.99 3.73 20.23
CA LEU A 16 -0.07 4.00 21.19
C LEU A 16 0.12 3.19 22.48
N LYS A 17 -0.35 3.74 23.59
CA LYS A 17 -0.53 2.98 24.85
C LYS A 17 -1.74 2.08 24.75
N ASP A 18 -2.81 2.57 24.13
CA ASP A 18 -4.06 1.85 23.97
C ASP A 18 -4.84 2.34 22.74
N ILE A 19 -5.80 1.53 22.28
CA ILE A 19 -6.73 1.86 21.21
C ILE A 19 -8.10 1.24 21.51
N SER A 20 -9.19 1.94 21.22
CA SER A 20 -10.58 1.49 21.50
C SER A 20 -11.06 0.37 20.54
N LEU A 21 -10.16 -0.50 20.09
CA LEU A 21 -10.46 -1.65 19.22
C LEU A 21 -10.25 -2.95 20.01
N HIS A 22 -11.05 -3.13 21.06
CA HIS A 22 -10.97 -4.31 21.90
C HIS A 22 -12.08 -5.32 21.58
N SER A 23 -11.74 -6.61 21.73
CA SER A 23 -12.64 -7.74 21.84
C SER A 23 -12.59 -8.28 23.26
N GLU A 24 -13.39 -9.30 23.57
CA GLU A 24 -13.36 -9.99 24.88
C GLU A 24 -11.95 -10.55 25.23
N ASN A 25 -11.10 -10.77 24.24
CA ASN A 25 -9.77 -11.38 24.39
C ASN A 25 -8.61 -10.38 24.11
N GLY A 26 -8.83 -9.08 24.29
CA GLY A 26 -7.84 -8.03 24.02
C GLY A 26 -8.09 -7.30 22.70
N ILE A 27 -7.03 -6.80 22.04
CA ILE A 27 -7.15 -6.13 20.74
C ILE A 27 -7.80 -7.05 19.71
N ILE A 28 -8.63 -6.49 18.82
CA ILE A 28 -9.19 -7.25 17.69
C ILE A 28 -8.06 -7.86 16.84
N LYS A 29 -8.32 -9.03 16.24
CA LYS A 29 -7.32 -9.79 15.49
C LYS A 29 -7.21 -9.41 14.01
N ASP A 30 -7.97 -8.41 13.59
CA ASP A 30 -7.92 -7.93 12.21
C ASP A 30 -6.58 -7.25 11.92
N ASN A 31 -5.96 -7.59 10.79
CA ASN A 31 -4.73 -6.94 10.35
C ASN A 31 -5.00 -5.56 9.79
N TRP A 32 -6.14 -5.40 9.08
CA TRP A 32 -6.59 -4.17 8.46
C TRP A 32 -8.06 -3.88 8.74
N ILE A 33 -8.35 -2.59 8.90
CA ILE A 33 -9.70 -2.07 9.04
C ILE A 33 -9.88 -1.00 7.97
N TYR A 34 -10.83 -1.21 7.06
CA TYR A 34 -11.21 -0.21 6.06
C TYR A 34 -12.20 0.77 6.67
N ILE A 35 -11.91 2.06 6.54
CA ILE A 35 -12.75 3.12 7.09
C ILE A 35 -13.71 3.60 5.99
N GLN A 36 -15.00 3.43 6.24
CA GLN A 36 -16.07 3.82 5.30
C GLN A 36 -16.74 5.15 5.70
N GLU A 37 -16.33 5.74 6.82
CA GLU A 37 -16.91 6.95 7.36
C GLU A 37 -16.62 8.17 6.47
N PRO A 38 -17.65 8.88 5.94
CA PRO A 38 -17.45 9.96 4.97
C PRO A 38 -16.85 11.23 5.56
N TYR A 39 -16.84 11.37 6.88
CA TYR A 39 -16.34 12.56 7.59
C TYR A 39 -14.85 12.49 7.92
N VAL A 40 -14.16 11.42 7.54
CA VAL A 40 -12.70 11.27 7.67
C VAL A 40 -12.08 10.92 6.32
N LYS A 41 -10.78 11.23 6.16
CA LYS A 41 -10.01 10.92 4.96
C LYS A 41 -9.21 9.62 5.09
N ILE A 42 -9.14 9.04 6.29
CA ILE A 42 -8.50 7.73 6.51
C ILE A 42 -9.13 6.70 5.58
N ALA A 43 -8.31 6.00 4.82
CA ALA A 43 -8.76 4.92 3.96
C ALA A 43 -8.73 3.57 4.68
N ARG A 44 -7.65 3.32 5.46
CA ARG A 44 -7.41 2.05 6.12
C ARG A 44 -6.53 2.24 7.35
N ILE A 45 -6.72 1.41 8.36
CA ILE A 45 -5.87 1.33 9.55
C ILE A 45 -5.31 -0.08 9.64
N GLY A 46 -3.99 -0.21 9.66
CA GLY A 46 -3.30 -1.49 9.89
C GLY A 46 -2.91 -1.63 11.35
N ILE A 47 -3.21 -2.78 11.98
CA ILE A 47 -2.77 -3.11 13.33
C ILE A 47 -1.49 -3.95 13.21
N ILE A 48 -0.35 -3.32 13.37
CA ILE A 48 0.95 -3.92 13.07
C ILE A 48 1.29 -5.08 14.01
N ASN A 49 0.80 -5.02 15.26
CA ASN A 49 0.96 -6.11 16.23
C ASN A 49 0.42 -7.45 15.73
N ASN A 50 -0.64 -7.43 14.90
CA ASN A 50 -1.30 -8.64 14.42
C ASN A 50 -0.55 -9.32 13.25
N TRP A 51 0.38 -8.59 12.59
CA TRP A 51 1.18 -9.15 11.51
C TRP A 51 2.27 -10.09 12.01
N SER A 52 2.97 -9.65 13.07
CA SER A 52 4.02 -10.46 13.67
C SER A 52 4.36 -9.93 15.06
N PRO A 53 4.61 -10.84 16.04
CA PRO A 53 4.99 -10.45 17.40
C PRO A 53 6.36 -9.75 17.46
N TYR A 54 7.12 -9.74 16.36
CA TYR A 54 8.45 -9.12 16.28
C TYR A 54 8.41 -7.70 15.68
N MET A 55 7.27 -7.25 15.14
CA MET A 55 7.17 -5.94 14.49
C MET A 55 7.01 -4.79 15.48
N VAL A 56 6.59 -5.05 16.72
CA VAL A 56 6.46 -4.04 17.77
C VAL A 56 7.37 -4.42 18.92
N LYS A 57 8.35 -3.56 19.22
CA LYS A 57 9.40 -3.85 20.22
C LYS A 57 8.84 -4.02 21.63
N ASP A 58 7.99 -3.09 22.07
CA ASP A 58 7.29 -3.15 23.34
C ASP A 58 5.90 -3.75 23.13
N LYS A 59 5.69 -4.95 23.65
CA LYS A 59 4.42 -5.68 23.50
C LYS A 59 3.26 -5.10 24.29
N ASN A 60 3.53 -4.17 25.20
CA ASN A 60 2.50 -3.42 25.91
C ASN A 60 2.03 -2.20 25.12
N CYS A 61 2.66 -1.91 23.97
CA CYS A 61 2.28 -0.84 23.08
C CYS A 61 1.59 -1.41 21.83
N ILE A 62 0.77 -0.56 21.20
CA ILE A 62 0.10 -0.84 19.95
C ILE A 62 0.69 0.07 18.88
N TYR A 63 1.09 -0.51 17.76
CA TYR A 63 1.54 0.26 16.61
C TYR A 63 0.54 0.13 15.48
N VAL A 64 0.01 1.28 15.06
CA VAL A 64 -0.94 1.34 13.94
C VAL A 64 -0.33 2.11 12.77
N GLY A 65 -0.63 1.65 11.57
CA GLY A 65 -0.37 2.37 10.33
C GLY A 65 -1.68 2.95 9.78
N VAL A 66 -1.80 4.26 9.79
CA VAL A 66 -2.99 4.98 9.28
C VAL A 66 -2.72 5.43 7.85
N GLU A 67 -3.53 4.94 6.91
CA GLU A 67 -3.26 5.00 5.48
C GLU A 67 -4.19 5.96 4.75
N TYR A 68 -3.61 6.74 3.84
CA TYR A 68 -4.29 7.71 2.99
C TYR A 68 -3.94 7.49 1.53
N MET A 69 -4.94 7.41 0.67
CA MET A 69 -4.78 7.39 -0.78
C MET A 69 -4.87 8.81 -1.31
N CYS A 70 -3.89 9.23 -2.08
CA CYS A 70 -3.79 10.61 -2.57
C CYS A 70 -3.06 10.68 -3.92
N PHE A 71 -2.89 11.89 -4.41
CA PHE A 71 -2.05 12.21 -5.56
C PHE A 71 -1.07 13.33 -5.19
N GLU A 72 0.06 13.42 -5.87
CA GLU A 72 1.14 14.39 -5.60
C GLU A 72 0.66 15.86 -5.59
N ASN A 73 -0.46 16.16 -6.24
CA ASN A 73 -1.01 17.52 -6.29
C ASN A 73 -2.17 17.74 -5.31
N ASP A 74 -2.51 16.77 -4.49
CA ASP A 74 -3.61 16.88 -3.54
C ASP A 74 -3.23 17.76 -2.33
N GLU A 75 -4.26 18.31 -1.68
CA GLU A 75 -4.12 19.02 -0.41
C GLU A 75 -3.41 18.18 0.64
N LEU A 76 -3.79 16.89 0.75
CA LEU A 76 -3.16 15.94 1.68
C LEU A 76 -1.66 15.79 1.43
N TRP A 77 -1.26 15.66 0.15
CA TRP A 77 0.15 15.52 -0.20
C TRP A 77 0.98 16.77 0.12
N SER A 78 0.38 17.94 -0.08
CA SER A 78 1.04 19.25 0.11
C SER A 78 1.16 19.66 1.58
N MET A 79 0.44 18.98 2.48
CA MET A 79 0.47 19.27 3.92
C MET A 79 1.86 18.99 4.51
N LYS A 80 2.33 19.85 5.42
CA LYS A 80 3.57 19.61 6.17
C LYS A 80 3.44 18.38 7.04
N GLU A 81 4.54 17.69 7.28
CA GLU A 81 4.53 16.40 7.99
C GLU A 81 3.93 16.50 9.39
N ASP A 82 4.33 17.49 10.18
CA ASP A 82 3.81 17.69 11.54
C ASP A 82 2.30 18.01 11.54
N ASP A 83 1.85 18.83 10.58
CA ASP A 83 0.44 19.17 10.43
C ASP A 83 -0.37 17.94 9.99
N PHE A 84 0.19 17.09 9.13
CA PHE A 84 -0.45 15.87 8.69
C PHE A 84 -0.56 14.83 9.82
N ILE A 85 0.48 14.68 10.63
CA ILE A 85 0.44 13.82 11.82
C ILE A 85 -0.66 14.27 12.76
N LYS A 86 -0.73 15.57 13.05
CA LYS A 86 -1.79 16.15 13.89
C LYS A 86 -3.17 15.91 13.29
N PHE A 87 -3.33 16.15 12.00
CA PHE A 87 -4.56 15.88 11.26
C PHE A 87 -4.98 14.41 11.41
N THR A 88 -4.03 13.47 11.27
CA THR A 88 -4.28 12.03 11.43
C THR A 88 -4.75 11.68 12.85
N ILE A 89 -4.09 12.21 13.86
CA ILE A 89 -4.49 12.00 15.27
C ILE A 89 -5.90 12.54 15.51
N ASP A 90 -6.24 13.72 14.98
CA ASP A 90 -7.57 14.31 15.10
C ASP A 90 -8.64 13.47 14.38
N GLU A 91 -8.34 12.87 13.23
CA GLU A 91 -9.24 11.93 12.55
C GLU A 91 -9.46 10.64 13.36
N MET A 92 -8.40 10.07 13.91
CA MET A 92 -8.48 8.90 14.79
C MET A 92 -9.35 9.19 16.04
N LYS A 93 -9.25 10.40 16.58
CA LYS A 93 -10.10 10.86 17.70
C LYS A 93 -11.57 11.05 17.28
N LYS A 94 -11.84 11.60 16.09
CA LYS A 94 -13.21 11.69 15.53
C LYS A 94 -13.85 10.31 15.40
N LEU A 95 -13.08 9.29 15.02
CA LEU A 95 -13.50 7.90 14.99
C LEU A 95 -13.64 7.28 16.39
N LYS A 96 -13.29 8.00 17.45
CA LYS A 96 -13.27 7.54 18.86
C LYS A 96 -12.35 6.32 19.09
N LEU A 97 -11.32 6.21 18.31
CA LEU A 97 -10.37 5.10 18.40
C LEU A 97 -9.27 5.35 19.40
N ILE A 98 -8.85 6.61 19.59
CA ILE A 98 -7.77 7.03 20.50
C ILE A 98 -8.11 8.33 21.21
N LYS A 99 -7.35 8.63 22.26
CA LYS A 99 -7.27 9.92 22.94
C LYS A 99 -5.86 10.48 22.84
N ASP A 100 -5.69 11.78 23.17
CA ASP A 100 -4.36 12.41 23.10
C ASP A 100 -3.34 11.75 24.03
N GLU A 101 -3.77 11.31 25.21
CA GLU A 101 -2.94 10.63 26.20
C GLU A 101 -2.45 9.23 25.76
N ASP A 102 -3.07 8.64 24.75
CA ASP A 102 -2.70 7.33 24.23
C ASP A 102 -1.49 7.41 23.29
N VAL A 103 -1.22 8.56 22.68
CA VAL A 103 -0.15 8.73 21.70
C VAL A 103 1.21 8.82 22.37
N ILE A 104 2.12 7.89 22.06
CA ILE A 104 3.50 7.87 22.55
C ILE A 104 4.42 8.56 21.56
N SER A 105 4.33 8.17 20.28
CA SER A 105 5.15 8.72 19.20
C SER A 105 4.45 8.50 17.86
N SER A 106 4.90 9.24 16.85
CA SER A 106 4.39 9.14 15.50
C SER A 106 5.48 9.39 14.47
N ASN A 107 5.27 8.87 13.28
CA ASN A 107 6.10 9.13 12.10
C ASN A 107 5.23 9.11 10.84
N ILE A 108 5.71 9.70 9.76
CA ILE A 108 5.01 9.74 8.47
C ILE A 108 5.93 9.28 7.35
N ILE A 109 5.37 8.56 6.39
CA ILE A 109 6.04 8.18 5.14
C ILE A 109 5.12 8.55 3.99
N LYS A 110 5.64 9.34 3.03
CA LYS A 110 4.99 9.66 1.77
C LYS A 110 5.62 8.85 0.64
N MET A 111 4.82 8.06 -0.06
CA MET A 111 5.29 7.16 -1.10
C MET A 111 4.65 7.52 -2.44
N LYS A 112 5.46 8.00 -3.37
CA LYS A 112 5.03 8.28 -4.74
C LYS A 112 4.88 6.99 -5.53
N LYS A 113 3.89 6.97 -6.43
CA LYS A 113 3.66 5.86 -7.37
C LYS A 113 3.51 4.51 -6.67
N ALA A 114 2.81 4.50 -5.54
CA ALA A 114 2.63 3.30 -4.72
C ALA A 114 1.71 2.27 -5.38
N TYR A 115 0.69 2.74 -6.11
CA TYR A 115 -0.30 1.89 -6.75
C TYR A 115 -0.42 2.23 -8.24
N PRO A 116 -0.11 1.28 -9.16
CA PRO A 116 -0.40 1.43 -10.57
C PRO A 116 -1.91 1.62 -10.78
N SER A 117 -2.29 2.55 -11.65
CA SER A 117 -3.70 2.76 -12.02
C SER A 117 -3.97 2.12 -13.37
N TYR A 118 -5.10 1.41 -13.49
CA TYR A 118 -5.55 0.74 -14.71
C TYR A 118 -6.45 1.63 -15.58
N THR A 119 -6.27 2.95 -15.47
CA THR A 119 -7.04 3.96 -16.19
C THR A 119 -6.24 4.66 -17.28
N GLY A 120 -6.93 5.43 -18.11
CA GLY A 120 -6.30 6.25 -19.14
C GLY A 120 -5.61 5.40 -20.20
N VAL A 121 -4.30 5.59 -20.36
CA VAL A 121 -3.51 4.91 -21.39
C VAL A 121 -3.10 3.48 -21.03
N TYR A 122 -3.59 2.93 -19.93
CA TYR A 122 -3.26 1.56 -19.53
C TYR A 122 -3.64 0.52 -20.59
N ASN A 123 -4.73 0.73 -21.34
CA ASN A 123 -5.12 -0.14 -22.45
C ASN A 123 -4.03 -0.28 -23.53
N GLU A 124 -3.11 0.68 -23.61
CA GLU A 124 -1.96 0.68 -24.52
C GLU A 124 -0.70 0.05 -23.91
N PHE A 125 -0.79 -0.46 -22.68
CA PHE A 125 0.37 -1.00 -21.95
C PHE A 125 0.99 -2.20 -22.68
N HIS A 126 0.21 -2.98 -23.39
CA HIS A 126 0.67 -4.09 -24.24
C HIS A 126 1.79 -3.65 -25.21
N LYS A 127 1.74 -2.43 -25.75
CA LYS A 127 2.78 -1.88 -26.64
C LYS A 127 4.12 -1.69 -25.95
N ILE A 128 4.08 -1.32 -24.65
CA ILE A 128 5.29 -1.20 -23.82
C ILE A 128 5.87 -2.60 -23.58
N ARG A 129 5.03 -3.56 -23.22
CA ARG A 129 5.41 -4.95 -23.02
C ARG A 129 6.05 -5.53 -24.29
N GLU A 130 5.37 -5.44 -25.44
CA GLU A 130 5.87 -5.92 -26.73
C GLU A 130 7.22 -5.32 -27.12
N TYR A 131 7.47 -4.05 -26.76
CA TYR A 131 8.74 -3.40 -27.00
C TYR A 131 9.83 -3.91 -26.05
N THR A 132 9.55 -3.99 -24.75
CA THR A 132 10.53 -4.38 -23.72
C THR A 132 10.85 -5.86 -23.77
N ASP A 133 9.89 -6.70 -24.17
CA ASP A 133 10.12 -8.15 -24.32
C ASP A 133 11.12 -8.49 -25.43
N LYS A 134 11.32 -7.59 -26.41
CA LYS A 134 12.34 -7.74 -27.46
C LYS A 134 13.77 -7.49 -26.96
N ILE A 135 13.94 -6.88 -25.80
CA ILE A 135 15.26 -6.60 -25.21
C ILE A 135 15.65 -7.82 -24.37
N GLU A 136 16.55 -8.65 -24.89
CA GLU A 136 16.87 -9.97 -24.33
C GLU A 136 17.22 -9.96 -22.84
N ASN A 137 18.01 -8.99 -22.40
CA ASN A 137 18.53 -8.88 -21.03
C ASN A 137 17.71 -7.92 -20.13
N LEU A 138 16.48 -7.56 -20.51
CA LEU A 138 15.57 -6.73 -19.71
C LEU A 138 14.38 -7.57 -19.27
N PHE A 139 14.21 -7.75 -17.96
CA PHE A 139 13.09 -8.45 -17.34
C PHE A 139 12.32 -7.47 -16.48
N LEU A 140 11.06 -7.19 -16.84
CA LEU A 140 10.18 -6.36 -16.03
C LEU A 140 9.52 -7.24 -14.97
N ALA A 141 9.73 -6.92 -13.70
CA ALA A 141 9.21 -7.69 -12.58
C ALA A 141 8.67 -6.80 -11.46
N GLY A 142 7.75 -7.34 -10.67
CA GLY A 142 7.16 -6.66 -9.54
C GLY A 142 6.15 -5.57 -9.91
N ARG A 143 5.61 -4.90 -8.87
CA ARG A 143 4.48 -3.97 -9.00
C ARG A 143 4.74 -2.85 -10.02
N ASN A 144 5.83 -2.13 -9.89
CA ASN A 144 6.10 -0.97 -10.74
C ASN A 144 6.75 -1.36 -12.08
N GLY A 145 7.55 -2.43 -12.12
CA GLY A 145 8.14 -2.91 -13.37
C GLY A 145 7.10 -3.40 -14.36
N MET A 146 6.08 -4.09 -13.85
CA MET A 146 4.99 -4.64 -14.66
C MET A 146 3.78 -3.70 -14.79
N HIS A 147 3.79 -2.56 -14.11
CA HIS A 147 2.63 -1.68 -13.94
C HIS A 147 1.38 -2.47 -13.56
N ARG A 148 1.50 -3.35 -12.58
CA ARG A 148 0.45 -4.27 -12.13
C ARG A 148 0.38 -4.31 -10.61
N TYR A 149 -0.85 -4.48 -10.07
CA TYR A 149 -1.06 -4.55 -8.62
C TYR A 149 -0.55 -5.88 -8.08
N ASN A 150 0.75 -5.97 -7.90
CA ASN A 150 1.41 -7.11 -7.29
C ASN A 150 1.58 -6.88 -5.78
N ASN A 151 1.14 -7.83 -4.98
CA ASN A 151 1.50 -7.92 -3.59
C ASN A 151 2.94 -8.46 -3.44
N MET A 152 3.40 -8.59 -2.21
CA MET A 152 4.78 -9.00 -1.93
C MET A 152 5.11 -10.38 -2.48
N ASP A 153 4.20 -11.35 -2.34
CA ASP A 153 4.28 -12.71 -2.88
C ASP A 153 4.41 -12.72 -4.40
N HIS A 154 3.51 -12.03 -5.11
CA HIS A 154 3.59 -11.89 -6.57
C HIS A 154 4.92 -11.26 -6.99
N SER A 155 5.38 -10.22 -6.30
CA SER A 155 6.65 -9.54 -6.64
C SER A 155 7.86 -10.46 -6.43
N MET A 156 7.85 -11.28 -5.37
CA MET A 156 8.90 -12.27 -5.12
C MET A 156 8.91 -13.36 -6.21
N ILE A 157 7.74 -13.92 -6.56
CA ILE A 157 7.64 -14.94 -7.61
C ILE A 157 8.09 -14.37 -8.94
N CYS A 158 7.68 -13.15 -9.33
CA CYS A 158 8.18 -12.50 -10.54
C CYS A 158 9.72 -12.40 -10.58
N GLY A 159 10.33 -12.09 -9.44
CA GLY A 159 11.79 -12.03 -9.32
C GLY A 159 12.45 -13.41 -9.50
N ILE A 160 11.84 -14.46 -8.93
CA ILE A 160 12.30 -15.86 -9.06
C ILE A 160 12.20 -16.31 -10.53
N GLU A 161 11.05 -16.06 -11.18
CA GLU A 161 10.85 -16.45 -12.58
C GLU A 161 11.80 -15.68 -13.53
N ALA A 162 12.06 -14.40 -13.26
CA ALA A 162 13.07 -13.65 -14.01
C ALA A 162 14.48 -14.27 -13.85
N ALA A 163 14.85 -14.68 -12.65
CA ALA A 163 16.12 -15.36 -12.38
C ALA A 163 16.19 -16.72 -13.10
N ASN A 164 15.09 -17.49 -13.08
CA ASN A 164 14.99 -18.77 -13.78
C ASN A 164 15.17 -18.61 -15.30
N CYS A 165 14.54 -17.59 -15.89
CA CYS A 165 14.73 -17.26 -17.32
C CYS A 165 16.20 -16.97 -17.64
N ILE A 166 16.88 -16.19 -16.80
CA ILE A 166 18.30 -15.85 -16.99
C ILE A 166 19.18 -17.10 -16.90
N LEU A 167 18.97 -17.93 -15.87
CA LEU A 167 19.79 -19.13 -15.61
C LEU A 167 19.61 -20.21 -16.69
N SER A 168 18.40 -20.34 -17.24
CA SER A 168 18.08 -21.31 -18.29
C SER A 168 18.28 -20.79 -19.72
N ASP A 169 18.76 -19.55 -19.87
CA ASP A 169 18.83 -18.83 -21.17
C ASP A 169 17.47 -18.78 -21.91
N ASN A 170 16.37 -18.80 -21.15
CA ASN A 170 15.04 -18.74 -21.72
C ASN A 170 14.67 -17.28 -22.07
N LYS A 171 14.41 -17.03 -23.35
CA LYS A 171 14.02 -15.70 -23.85
C LYS A 171 12.52 -15.44 -23.74
N ASP A 172 11.72 -16.46 -23.48
CA ASP A 172 10.28 -16.31 -23.25
C ASP A 172 10.02 -15.81 -21.82
N LYS A 173 9.50 -14.58 -21.71
CA LYS A 173 9.20 -13.88 -20.46
C LYS A 173 7.75 -14.04 -20.02
N THR A 174 6.97 -14.84 -20.74
CA THR A 174 5.53 -15.03 -20.49
C THR A 174 5.27 -15.51 -19.08
N VAL A 175 6.10 -16.42 -18.55
CA VAL A 175 5.98 -16.94 -17.19
C VAL A 175 6.01 -15.85 -16.10
N ILE A 176 6.73 -14.75 -16.33
CA ILE A 176 6.78 -13.61 -15.40
C ILE A 176 5.46 -12.85 -15.42
N TRP A 177 4.89 -12.67 -16.63
CA TRP A 177 3.62 -11.94 -16.81
C TRP A 177 2.42 -12.73 -16.33
N GLU A 178 2.50 -14.05 -16.24
CA GLU A 178 1.44 -14.96 -15.78
C GLU A 178 1.36 -15.08 -14.27
N VAL A 179 2.35 -14.58 -13.51
CA VAL A 179 2.35 -14.64 -12.05
C VAL A 179 1.10 -13.98 -11.45
N ASN A 180 0.64 -12.89 -12.05
CA ASN A 180 -0.59 -12.21 -11.66
C ASN A 180 -1.33 -11.74 -12.92
N THR A 181 -2.51 -12.29 -13.16
CA THR A 181 -3.38 -11.98 -14.30
C THR A 181 -4.59 -11.13 -13.93
N GLU A 182 -4.71 -10.71 -12.67
CA GLU A 182 -5.82 -9.85 -12.23
C GLU A 182 -5.75 -8.48 -12.88
N GLU A 183 -6.83 -8.11 -13.56
CA GLU A 183 -7.01 -6.81 -14.23
C GLU A 183 -7.95 -5.89 -13.46
N GLU A 184 -8.56 -6.39 -12.36
CA GLU A 184 -9.47 -5.62 -11.53
C GLU A 184 -8.82 -5.24 -10.20
N TYR A 185 -9.14 -4.04 -9.77
CA TYR A 185 -8.67 -3.47 -8.51
C TYR A 185 -9.75 -3.68 -7.43
N HIS A 186 -9.58 -4.69 -6.58
CA HIS A 186 -10.60 -5.07 -5.58
C HIS A 186 -10.72 -4.11 -4.39
N GLU A 187 -9.88 -3.08 -4.31
CA GLU A 187 -9.86 -2.11 -3.20
C GLU A 187 -10.53 -0.76 -3.55
N VAL A 188 -11.39 -0.71 -4.55
CA VAL A 188 -12.13 0.51 -4.91
C VAL A 188 -13.40 0.60 -4.06
N LYS A 189 -13.57 1.72 -3.33
CA LYS A 189 -14.88 2.07 -2.75
C LYS A 189 -15.90 2.10 -3.89
N SER A 190 -16.91 1.23 -3.85
CA SER A 190 -18.04 1.36 -4.74
C SER A 190 -18.75 2.67 -4.39
N GLU A 191 -18.69 3.65 -5.30
CA GLU A 191 -19.59 4.79 -5.25
C GLU A 191 -21.03 4.27 -5.37
N LYS A 192 -21.79 4.35 -4.28
CA LYS A 192 -23.22 4.15 -4.27
C LYS A 192 -23.90 5.50 -4.39
#